data_1cc6bea0512fbcc119567da60146eda7
#
_entry.id   1cc6bea0512fbcc119567da60146eda7
#
_cell.length_a   1.000
_cell.length_b   1.000
_cell.length_c   1.000
_cell.angle_alpha   90.00
_cell.angle_beta   90.00
_cell.angle_gamma   90.00
#
_symmetry.space_group_name_H-M   'P 1'
#
loop_
_entity.id
_entity.type
_entity.pdbx_description
1 polymer ?
#
loop_
_entity_poly.entity_id
_entity_poly.type
_entity_poly.pdbx_seq_one_letter_code
_entity_poly.pdbx_strand_id
1 'polypeptide(L)'
;MRVDLLAGTVYAPCMGSEAPKILVFDSGVGGLTVFSELAKARPDARFVYAADDAGFPYGRLTEDELVARVVAVMDRLIERHAPDLVVIACHTASTLVLPPLRQRFPIPFVGTVPAVKPAAALSRSRRIAVLATPGTVARDYTRDLVETYAAGCAVTLVGSRRLAALAEAELMGAPGSDEDVLAEIAPCFADGEGGRTDVVVLACTHYPLLLPRFERLAPWPVTWVDPAPAIARRVVQLLGAPADLRADGEDREDEALAVFTGGAGVTEPLRRALGARGLARVAIESMPLAQA
;
A
#
# COMPACT_ATOMS: atom_id res chain seq x y z
N MET A 1 3.15 26.72 -3.07
CA MET A 1 1.82 26.47 -2.45
C MET A 1 2.04 25.48 -1.32
N ARG A 2 1.94 25.87 -0.07
CA ARG A 2 2.17 24.97 1.09
C ARG A 2 1.08 23.91 1.10
N VAL A 3 1.45 22.67 0.91
CA VAL A 3 0.54 21.53 1.08
C VAL A 3 0.40 21.31 2.58
N ASP A 4 -0.69 21.79 3.14
CA ASP A 4 -1.06 21.58 4.54
C ASP A 4 -1.54 20.13 4.69
N LEU A 5 -0.63 19.22 4.98
CA LEU A 5 -0.86 17.78 5.24
C LEU A 5 -1.56 17.52 6.59
N LEU A 6 -1.97 18.56 7.32
CA LEU A 6 -2.45 18.47 8.70
C LEU A 6 -3.81 19.16 8.97
N ALA A 7 -4.59 19.47 7.95
CA ALA A 7 -5.97 19.88 8.21
C ALA A 7 -6.77 18.67 8.71
N GLY A 8 -6.71 18.45 10.01
CA GLY A 8 -7.49 17.46 10.73
C GLY A 8 -8.95 17.87 10.78
N THR A 9 -9.73 17.48 9.79
CA THR A 9 -11.16 17.32 10.00
C THR A 9 -11.30 16.13 10.95
N VAL A 10 -11.56 16.40 12.22
CA VAL A 10 -11.98 15.39 13.19
C VAL A 10 -13.36 14.94 12.71
N TYR A 11 -13.43 13.81 12.02
CA TYR A 11 -14.69 13.12 11.81
C TYR A 11 -15.19 12.73 13.21
N ALA A 12 -16.34 13.22 13.60
CA ALA A 12 -17.00 12.72 14.79
C ALA A 12 -17.18 11.19 14.59
N PRO A 13 -16.68 10.34 15.51
CA PRO A 13 -16.91 8.91 15.38
C PRO A 13 -18.42 8.70 15.36
N CYS A 14 -18.94 8.00 14.36
CA CYS A 14 -20.27 7.45 14.43
C CYS A 14 -20.31 6.57 15.68
N MET A 15 -20.94 7.05 16.75
CA MET A 15 -21.16 6.34 18.02
C MET A 15 -22.25 5.28 17.79
N GLY A 16 -22.04 4.41 16.80
CA GLY A 16 -22.83 3.22 16.57
C GLY A 16 -22.06 2.02 17.11
N SER A 17 -22.76 1.09 17.74
CA SER A 17 -22.23 -0.15 18.31
C SER A 17 -21.71 -1.16 17.27
N GLU A 18 -21.70 -0.83 16.00
CA GLU A 18 -21.25 -1.72 14.95
C GLU A 18 -19.76 -1.58 14.65
N ALA A 19 -19.10 -2.71 14.39
CA ALA A 19 -17.71 -2.79 13.97
C ALA A 19 -17.48 -1.97 12.69
N PRO A 20 -16.47 -1.07 12.64
CA PRO A 20 -16.24 -0.24 11.46
C PRO A 20 -15.83 -1.09 10.26
N LYS A 21 -16.34 -0.72 9.09
CA LYS A 21 -15.99 -1.36 7.82
C LYS A 21 -14.89 -0.60 7.10
N ILE A 22 -13.78 -1.26 6.84
CA ILE A 22 -12.60 -0.69 6.19
C ILE A 22 -12.42 -1.32 4.82
N LEU A 23 -12.46 -0.50 3.76
CA LEU A 23 -12.10 -0.91 2.41
C LEU A 23 -10.60 -0.66 2.19
N VAL A 24 -9.85 -1.72 1.90
CA VAL A 24 -8.43 -1.64 1.54
C VAL A 24 -8.29 -1.89 0.06
N PHE A 25 -7.85 -0.90 -0.68
CA PHE A 25 -7.76 -0.93 -2.14
C PHE A 25 -6.31 -0.95 -2.62
N ASP A 26 -6.01 -1.85 -3.54
CA ASP A 26 -4.73 -1.94 -4.25
C ASP A 26 -4.93 -2.25 -5.73
N SER A 27 -3.92 -2.02 -6.56
CA SER A 27 -3.93 -2.41 -7.98
C SER A 27 -3.80 -3.93 -8.20
N GLY A 28 -3.36 -4.66 -7.18
CA GLY A 28 -3.11 -6.09 -7.23
C GLY A 28 -3.14 -6.71 -5.83
N VAL A 29 -2.18 -7.59 -5.54
CA VAL A 29 -2.12 -8.32 -4.27
C VAL A 29 -1.04 -7.82 -3.30
N GLY A 30 -0.24 -6.83 -3.71
CA GLY A 30 0.78 -6.21 -2.84
C GLY A 30 0.20 -5.56 -1.59
N GLY A 31 -0.98 -4.96 -1.71
CA GLY A 31 -1.71 -4.32 -0.61
C GLY A 31 -2.08 -5.24 0.56
N LEU A 32 -1.91 -6.57 0.40
CA LEU A 32 -2.05 -7.54 1.49
C LEU A 32 -1.07 -7.27 2.64
N THR A 33 0.07 -6.63 2.37
CA THR A 33 1.01 -6.20 3.41
C THR A 33 0.40 -5.11 4.30
N VAL A 34 -0.24 -4.12 3.68
CA VAL A 34 -0.97 -3.06 4.39
C VAL A 34 -2.19 -3.62 5.11
N PHE A 35 -2.97 -4.49 4.43
CA PHE A 35 -4.11 -5.17 5.04
C PHE A 35 -3.71 -5.92 6.32
N SER A 36 -2.61 -6.67 6.30
CA SER A 36 -2.15 -7.43 7.46
C SER A 36 -1.86 -6.53 8.67
N GLU A 37 -1.27 -5.36 8.47
CA GLU A 37 -1.02 -4.40 9.55
C GLU A 37 -2.31 -3.73 10.04
N LEU A 38 -3.27 -3.46 9.14
CA LEU A 38 -4.59 -2.95 9.50
C LEU A 38 -5.38 -3.97 10.33
N ALA A 39 -5.40 -5.24 9.93
CA ALA A 39 -6.10 -6.30 10.65
C ALA A 39 -5.53 -6.50 12.08
N LYS A 40 -4.22 -6.38 12.25
CA LYS A 40 -3.58 -6.39 13.58
C LYS A 40 -3.97 -5.18 14.43
N ALA A 41 -4.02 -3.98 13.81
CA ALA A 41 -4.28 -2.73 14.53
C ALA A 41 -5.77 -2.50 14.82
N ARG A 42 -6.66 -3.10 14.04
CA ARG A 42 -8.13 -3.00 14.15
C ARG A 42 -8.76 -4.39 14.04
N PRO A 43 -8.52 -5.28 15.03
CA PRO A 43 -9.10 -6.62 15.04
C PRO A 43 -10.63 -6.60 15.21
N ASP A 44 -11.20 -5.45 15.60
CA ASP A 44 -12.63 -5.17 15.71
C ASP A 44 -13.29 -4.83 14.37
N ALA A 45 -12.51 -4.45 13.34
CA ALA A 45 -13.06 -3.96 12.08
C ALA A 45 -13.48 -5.11 11.14
N ARG A 46 -14.49 -4.82 10.30
CA ARG A 46 -14.85 -5.63 9.13
C ARG A 46 -14.04 -5.14 7.94
N PHE A 47 -13.46 -6.05 7.17
CA PHE A 47 -12.60 -5.68 6.06
C PHE A 47 -13.15 -6.13 4.70
N VAL A 48 -13.01 -5.23 3.72
CA VAL A 48 -13.09 -5.55 2.29
C VAL A 48 -11.74 -5.22 1.68
N TYR A 49 -11.02 -6.23 1.21
CA TYR A 49 -9.81 -6.04 0.41
C TYR A 49 -10.20 -6.03 -1.05
N ALA A 50 -9.92 -4.98 -1.78
CA ALA A 50 -10.23 -4.88 -3.20
C ALA A 50 -8.95 -4.76 -4.03
N ALA A 51 -8.73 -5.73 -4.92
CA ALA A 51 -7.66 -5.75 -5.90
C ALA A 51 -8.21 -5.35 -7.28
N ASP A 52 -7.70 -4.27 -7.86
CA ASP A 52 -8.01 -3.89 -9.24
C ASP A 52 -7.11 -4.61 -10.25
N ASP A 53 -7.14 -5.94 -10.21
CA ASP A 53 -6.33 -6.82 -11.05
C ASP A 53 -6.63 -6.68 -12.55
N ALA A 54 -7.82 -6.21 -12.94
CA ALA A 54 -8.13 -5.86 -14.31
C ALA A 54 -7.32 -4.66 -14.83
N GLY A 55 -6.92 -3.73 -13.94
CA GLY A 55 -6.10 -2.56 -14.26
C GLY A 55 -4.61 -2.76 -14.04
N PHE A 56 -4.20 -3.90 -13.50
CA PHE A 56 -2.80 -4.18 -13.15
C PHE A 56 -1.91 -4.39 -14.39
N PRO A 57 -0.66 -3.88 -14.39
CA PRO A 57 -0.07 -2.97 -13.40
C PRO A 57 -0.34 -1.50 -13.76
N TYR A 58 -0.71 -0.69 -12.77
CA TYR A 58 -1.01 0.74 -12.93
C TYR A 58 0.12 1.59 -13.52
N GLY A 59 1.36 1.12 -13.46
CA GLY A 59 2.50 1.81 -14.08
C GLY A 59 2.47 1.88 -15.61
N ARG A 60 1.50 1.23 -16.27
CA ARG A 60 1.27 1.30 -17.73
C ARG A 60 0.24 2.35 -18.12
N LEU A 61 -0.56 2.82 -17.17
CA LEU A 61 -1.60 3.83 -17.40
C LEU A 61 -1.00 5.24 -17.34
N THR A 62 -1.53 6.12 -18.15
CA THR A 62 -1.31 7.56 -18.00
C THR A 62 -1.94 8.05 -16.69
N GLU A 63 -1.61 9.28 -16.27
CA GLU A 63 -2.16 9.85 -15.04
C GLU A 63 -3.69 9.96 -15.08
N ASP A 64 -4.20 10.47 -16.19
CA ASP A 64 -5.64 10.67 -16.38
C ASP A 64 -6.40 9.33 -16.43
N GLU A 65 -5.86 8.34 -17.16
CA GLU A 65 -6.45 6.99 -17.21
C GLU A 65 -6.48 6.35 -15.83
N LEU A 66 -5.39 6.48 -15.06
CA LEU A 66 -5.31 5.92 -13.72
C LEU A 66 -6.34 6.59 -12.79
N VAL A 67 -6.42 7.91 -12.80
CA VAL A 67 -7.40 8.65 -11.98
C VAL A 67 -8.82 8.26 -12.37
N ALA A 68 -9.15 8.28 -13.67
CA ALA A 68 -10.47 7.90 -14.15
C ALA A 68 -10.83 6.45 -13.75
N ARG A 69 -9.88 5.51 -13.89
CA ARG A 69 -10.05 4.11 -13.50
C ARG A 69 -10.35 3.97 -12.02
N VAL A 70 -9.51 4.55 -11.16
CA VAL A 70 -9.67 4.39 -9.72
C VAL A 70 -10.95 5.05 -9.22
N VAL A 71 -11.33 6.22 -9.74
CA VAL A 71 -12.60 6.87 -9.40
C VAL A 71 -13.78 5.98 -9.78
N ALA A 72 -13.80 5.42 -10.99
CA ALA A 72 -14.88 4.55 -11.44
C ALA A 72 -15.00 3.24 -10.62
N VAL A 73 -13.85 2.66 -10.22
CA VAL A 73 -13.84 1.48 -9.35
C VAL A 73 -14.30 1.84 -7.94
N MET A 74 -13.86 2.97 -7.39
CA MET A 74 -14.30 3.44 -6.07
C MET A 74 -15.79 3.74 -6.02
N ASP A 75 -16.38 4.32 -7.06
CA ASP A 75 -17.84 4.53 -7.12
C ASP A 75 -18.59 3.23 -6.84
N ARG A 76 -18.24 2.15 -7.52
CA ARG A 76 -18.90 0.85 -7.37
C ARG A 76 -18.62 0.19 -6.02
N LEU A 77 -17.36 0.21 -5.59
CA LEU A 77 -16.97 -0.43 -4.32
C LEU A 77 -17.60 0.28 -3.11
N ILE A 78 -17.65 1.61 -3.12
CA ILE A 78 -18.24 2.40 -2.04
C ILE A 78 -19.75 2.21 -2.02
N GLU A 79 -20.42 2.27 -3.18
CA GLU A 79 -21.86 2.02 -3.29
C GLU A 79 -22.24 0.62 -2.77
N ARG A 80 -21.46 -0.40 -3.15
CA ARG A 80 -21.77 -1.80 -2.85
C ARG A 80 -21.43 -2.18 -1.39
N HIS A 81 -20.29 -1.72 -0.90
CA HIS A 81 -19.78 -2.18 0.39
C HIS A 81 -20.00 -1.18 1.54
N ALA A 82 -20.37 0.07 1.23
CA ALA A 82 -20.63 1.14 2.21
C ALA A 82 -19.55 1.18 3.33
N PRO A 83 -18.26 1.42 3.00
CA PRO A 83 -17.21 1.47 4.00
C PRO A 83 -17.24 2.77 4.80
N ASP A 84 -16.84 2.71 6.08
CA ASP A 84 -16.66 3.87 6.94
C ASP A 84 -15.34 4.61 6.66
N LEU A 85 -14.35 3.89 6.08
CA LEU A 85 -13.05 4.43 5.73
C LEU A 85 -12.44 3.63 4.58
N VAL A 86 -11.75 4.32 3.68
CA VAL A 86 -10.99 3.69 2.58
C VAL A 86 -9.49 3.89 2.77
N VAL A 87 -8.72 2.82 2.63
CA VAL A 87 -7.26 2.85 2.53
C VAL A 87 -6.86 2.59 1.08
N ILE A 88 -6.22 3.56 0.44
CA ILE A 88 -5.57 3.37 -0.87
C ILE A 88 -4.16 2.83 -0.58
N ALA A 89 -4.01 1.50 -0.60
CA ALA A 89 -2.76 0.85 -0.28
C ALA A 89 -1.69 1.01 -1.37
N CYS A 90 -2.11 1.13 -2.65
CA CYS A 90 -1.21 1.31 -3.78
C CYS A 90 -0.49 2.66 -3.76
N HIS A 91 0.86 2.66 -3.70
CA HIS A 91 1.67 3.88 -3.76
C HIS A 91 1.48 4.63 -5.09
N THR A 92 1.49 3.90 -6.22
CA THR A 92 1.33 4.50 -7.55
C THR A 92 -0.01 5.23 -7.67
N ALA A 93 -1.09 4.67 -7.13
CA ALA A 93 -2.40 5.30 -7.13
C ALA A 93 -2.45 6.48 -6.14
N SER A 94 -1.98 6.29 -4.91
CA SER A 94 -2.11 7.30 -3.83
C SER A 94 -1.53 8.66 -4.19
N THR A 95 -0.48 8.72 -5.02
CA THR A 95 0.14 9.98 -5.44
C THR A 95 -0.76 10.85 -6.32
N LEU A 96 -1.81 10.27 -6.92
CA LEU A 96 -2.69 10.95 -7.89
C LEU A 96 -4.15 11.00 -7.45
N VAL A 97 -4.67 9.89 -6.88
CA VAL A 97 -6.13 9.72 -6.76
C VAL A 97 -6.72 10.31 -5.49
N LEU A 98 -5.92 10.59 -4.45
CA LEU A 98 -6.44 11.07 -3.17
C LEU A 98 -7.20 12.40 -3.27
N PRO A 99 -6.73 13.44 -4.00
CA PRO A 99 -7.48 14.69 -4.13
C PRO A 99 -8.86 14.49 -4.79
N PRO A 100 -8.98 13.87 -5.97
CA PRO A 100 -10.30 13.65 -6.60
C PRO A 100 -11.22 12.75 -5.78
N LEU A 101 -10.71 11.71 -5.10
CA LEU A 101 -11.53 10.87 -4.25
C LEU A 101 -12.10 11.63 -3.04
N ARG A 102 -11.28 12.44 -2.36
CA ARG A 102 -11.71 13.26 -1.22
C ARG A 102 -12.71 14.35 -1.61
N GLN A 103 -12.68 14.83 -2.85
CA GLN A 103 -13.68 15.76 -3.36
C GLN A 103 -15.02 15.08 -3.66
N ARG A 104 -14.96 13.82 -4.12
CA ARG A 104 -16.16 13.09 -4.57
C ARG A 104 -16.91 12.42 -3.45
N PHE A 105 -16.23 11.86 -2.45
CA PHE A 105 -16.85 11.02 -1.43
C PHE A 105 -16.72 11.64 -0.03
N PRO A 106 -17.80 11.63 0.78
CA PRO A 106 -17.82 12.21 2.12
C PRO A 106 -17.24 11.30 3.21
N ILE A 107 -16.43 10.29 2.83
CA ILE A 107 -15.79 9.35 3.75
C ILE A 107 -14.28 9.59 3.81
N PRO A 108 -13.59 9.24 4.91
CA PRO A 108 -12.15 9.43 5.02
C PRO A 108 -11.35 8.49 4.11
N PHE A 109 -10.33 9.05 3.46
CA PHE A 109 -9.35 8.33 2.66
C PHE A 109 -7.96 8.43 3.28
N VAL A 110 -7.35 7.28 3.55
CA VAL A 110 -5.95 7.15 3.95
C VAL A 110 -5.16 6.64 2.75
N GLY A 111 -4.15 7.38 2.34
CA GLY A 111 -3.26 6.99 1.26
C GLY A 111 -1.93 6.45 1.77
N THR A 112 -1.19 5.84 0.86
CA THR A 112 0.15 5.32 1.08
C THR A 112 1.13 6.17 0.29
N VAL A 113 2.10 6.75 0.99
CA VAL A 113 3.14 7.59 0.37
C VAL A 113 4.52 7.09 0.78
N PRO A 114 5.57 7.33 -0.04
CA PRO A 114 6.93 6.97 0.32
C PRO A 114 7.32 7.54 1.69
N ALA A 115 7.81 6.71 2.58
CA ALA A 115 8.12 7.06 3.96
C ALA A 115 9.45 7.84 4.09
N VAL A 116 9.62 8.89 3.26
CA VAL A 116 10.85 9.69 3.17
C VAL A 116 11.16 10.39 4.49
N LYS A 117 10.16 11.01 5.14
CA LYS A 117 10.35 11.71 6.42
C LYS A 117 10.92 10.82 7.52
N PRO A 118 10.34 9.65 7.85
CA PRO A 118 10.93 8.76 8.84
C PRO A 118 12.30 8.21 8.40
N ALA A 119 12.51 7.94 7.10
CA ALA A 119 13.79 7.48 6.60
C ALA A 119 14.90 8.50 6.81
N ALA A 120 14.64 9.79 6.50
CA ALA A 120 15.61 10.87 6.73
C ALA A 120 15.94 11.06 8.23
N ALA A 121 14.95 10.82 9.11
CA ALA A 121 15.16 10.89 10.56
C ALA A 121 15.97 9.70 11.11
N LEU A 122 15.85 8.52 10.51
CA LEU A 122 16.55 7.30 10.91
C LEU A 122 17.99 7.24 10.38
N SER A 123 18.26 7.85 9.21
CA SER A 123 19.55 7.77 8.56
C SER A 123 20.64 8.50 9.34
N ARG A 124 21.72 7.79 9.64
CA ARG A 124 22.96 8.32 10.28
C ARG A 124 23.94 8.80 9.24
N SER A 125 24.05 8.08 8.12
CA SER A 125 24.95 8.42 7.01
C SER A 125 24.42 9.57 6.16
N ARG A 126 23.14 9.94 6.34
CA ARG A 126 22.43 10.88 5.44
C ARG A 126 22.40 10.40 3.98
N ARG A 127 22.51 9.09 3.75
CA ARG A 127 22.32 8.45 2.46
C ARG A 127 21.16 7.48 2.55
N ILE A 128 20.07 7.80 1.85
CA ILE A 128 18.85 6.99 1.82
C ILE A 128 18.52 6.59 0.38
N ALA A 129 17.89 5.43 0.21
CA ALA A 129 17.31 5.03 -1.05
C ALA A 129 15.79 4.96 -0.94
N VAL A 130 15.09 5.28 -2.02
CA VAL A 130 13.65 5.07 -2.17
C VAL A 130 13.44 4.07 -3.29
N LEU A 131 13.12 2.84 -2.93
CA LEU A 131 12.84 1.74 -3.85
C LEU A 131 11.34 1.73 -4.16
N ALA A 132 10.99 1.97 -5.40
CA ALA A 132 9.61 2.18 -5.84
C ALA A 132 9.35 1.61 -7.24
N THR A 133 8.14 1.74 -7.75
CA THR A 133 7.85 1.55 -9.18
C THR A 133 8.37 2.73 -10.01
N PRO A 134 8.65 2.56 -11.31
CA PRO A 134 9.05 3.67 -12.16
C PRO A 134 8.05 4.84 -12.14
N GLY A 135 6.75 4.53 -12.12
CA GLY A 135 5.71 5.56 -12.02
C GLY A 135 5.78 6.35 -10.71
N THR A 136 6.09 5.72 -9.59
CA THR A 136 6.19 6.41 -8.29
C THR A 136 7.42 7.32 -8.23
N VAL A 137 8.58 6.88 -8.71
CA VAL A 137 9.81 7.71 -8.70
C VAL A 137 9.74 8.88 -9.68
N ALA A 138 8.99 8.74 -10.77
CA ALA A 138 8.84 9.80 -11.78
C ALA A 138 7.94 10.96 -11.33
N ARG A 139 7.09 10.76 -10.29
CA ARG A 139 6.12 11.77 -9.84
C ARG A 139 6.77 12.96 -9.16
N ASP A 140 6.28 14.15 -9.46
CA ASP A 140 6.69 15.38 -8.77
C ASP A 140 6.41 15.27 -7.27
N TYR A 141 5.28 14.66 -6.88
CA TYR A 141 4.96 14.39 -5.50
C TYR A 141 6.10 13.68 -4.73
N THR A 142 6.76 12.69 -5.36
CA THR A 142 7.89 11.99 -4.74
C THR A 142 9.11 12.92 -4.58
N ARG A 143 9.36 13.78 -5.56
CA ARG A 143 10.43 14.81 -5.50
C ARG A 143 10.14 15.82 -4.40
N ASP A 144 8.91 16.32 -4.31
CA ASP A 144 8.48 17.27 -3.26
C ASP A 144 8.66 16.67 -1.86
N LEU A 145 8.37 15.38 -1.68
CA LEU A 145 8.63 14.69 -0.41
C LEU A 145 10.12 14.67 -0.06
N VAL A 146 10.98 14.39 -1.05
CA VAL A 146 12.43 14.38 -0.86
C VAL A 146 12.93 15.78 -0.54
N GLU A 147 12.55 16.80 -1.29
CA GLU A 147 12.94 18.19 -1.05
C GLU A 147 12.48 18.70 0.31
N THR A 148 11.25 18.35 0.70
CA THR A 148 10.66 18.83 1.96
C THR A 148 11.27 18.15 3.19
N TYR A 149 11.51 16.83 3.13
CA TYR A 149 11.82 16.04 4.32
C TYR A 149 13.22 15.46 4.36
N ALA A 150 13.93 15.44 3.24
CA ALA A 150 15.27 14.85 3.12
C ALA A 150 16.30 15.79 2.47
N ALA A 151 16.08 17.10 2.54
CA ALA A 151 16.98 18.12 1.96
C ALA A 151 18.45 18.01 2.47
N GLY A 152 18.66 17.43 3.67
CA GLY A 152 20.00 17.17 4.20
C GLY A 152 20.54 15.77 3.93
N CYS A 153 19.89 14.99 3.04
CA CYS A 153 20.28 13.64 2.68
C CYS A 153 20.63 13.52 1.20
N ALA A 154 21.59 12.65 0.88
CA ALA A 154 21.75 12.14 -0.48
C ALA A 154 20.69 11.05 -0.72
N VAL A 155 19.74 11.32 -1.60
CA VAL A 155 18.61 10.42 -1.88
C VAL A 155 18.78 9.75 -3.24
N THR A 156 18.82 8.41 -3.25
CA THR A 156 18.82 7.61 -4.48
C THR A 156 17.39 7.14 -4.76
N LEU A 157 16.80 7.58 -5.87
CA LEU A 157 15.49 7.11 -6.32
C LEU A 157 15.66 5.90 -7.26
N VAL A 158 15.15 4.74 -6.87
CA VAL A 158 15.28 3.48 -7.62
C VAL A 158 13.91 2.99 -8.07
N GLY A 159 13.69 3.00 -9.38
CA GLY A 159 12.45 2.55 -10.02
C GLY A 159 12.58 1.12 -10.55
N SER A 160 12.10 0.12 -9.82
CA SER A 160 12.11 -1.27 -10.25
C SER A 160 10.91 -1.61 -11.13
N ARG A 161 11.15 -2.26 -12.27
CA ARG A 161 10.10 -2.74 -13.18
C ARG A 161 9.66 -4.16 -12.89
N ARG A 162 10.47 -4.95 -12.19
CA ARG A 162 10.30 -6.41 -12.04
C ARG A 162 9.92 -6.83 -10.63
N LEU A 163 10.30 -6.07 -9.59
CA LEU A 163 10.09 -6.49 -8.20
C LEU A 163 8.63 -6.75 -7.83
N ALA A 164 7.68 -5.99 -8.38
CA ALA A 164 6.26 -6.25 -8.10
C ALA A 164 5.83 -7.64 -8.62
N ALA A 165 6.22 -7.98 -9.84
CA ALA A 165 5.94 -9.32 -10.41
C ALA A 165 6.69 -10.43 -9.67
N LEU A 166 7.94 -10.20 -9.26
CA LEU A 166 8.72 -11.15 -8.46
C LEU A 166 8.07 -11.39 -7.08
N ALA A 167 7.53 -10.34 -6.47
CA ALA A 167 6.82 -10.44 -5.20
C ALA A 167 5.50 -11.22 -5.32
N GLU A 168 4.76 -11.01 -6.41
CA GLU A 168 3.56 -11.81 -6.67
C GLU A 168 3.91 -13.28 -6.92
N ALA A 169 4.96 -13.56 -7.68
CA ALA A 169 5.44 -14.92 -7.90
C ALA A 169 5.86 -15.60 -6.58
N GLU A 170 6.55 -14.87 -5.70
CA GLU A 170 6.88 -15.34 -4.33
C GLU A 170 5.62 -15.71 -3.55
N LEU A 171 4.62 -14.81 -3.55
CA LEU A 171 3.33 -15.03 -2.87
C LEU A 171 2.60 -16.27 -3.40
N MET A 172 2.72 -16.55 -4.70
CA MET A 172 2.13 -17.71 -5.38
C MET A 172 2.94 -19.00 -5.21
N GLY A 173 4.09 -18.97 -4.49
CA GLY A 173 4.95 -20.13 -4.28
C GLY A 173 5.79 -20.51 -5.51
N ALA A 174 6.00 -19.59 -6.43
CA ALA A 174 6.84 -19.73 -7.62
C ALA A 174 7.95 -18.64 -7.63
N PRO A 175 8.85 -18.61 -6.62
CA PRO A 175 9.82 -17.53 -6.47
C PRO A 175 10.77 -17.44 -7.67
N GLY A 176 11.05 -16.22 -8.09
CA GLY A 176 12.12 -15.92 -9.04
C GLY A 176 13.52 -16.14 -8.43
N SER A 177 14.57 -16.02 -9.23
CA SER A 177 15.95 -16.19 -8.76
C SER A 177 16.39 -15.07 -7.82
N ASP A 178 17.37 -15.36 -6.96
CA ASP A 178 18.00 -14.34 -6.11
C ASP A 178 18.77 -13.31 -6.93
N GLU A 179 19.32 -13.70 -8.06
CA GLU A 179 20.02 -12.83 -9.00
C GLU A 179 19.07 -11.75 -9.56
N ASP A 180 17.83 -12.15 -9.90
CA ASP A 180 16.80 -11.23 -10.38
C ASP A 180 16.45 -10.19 -9.31
N VAL A 181 16.27 -10.63 -8.06
CA VAL A 181 15.95 -9.73 -6.94
C VAL A 181 17.14 -8.82 -6.64
N LEU A 182 18.36 -9.36 -6.58
CA LEU A 182 19.57 -8.60 -6.32
C LEU A 182 19.79 -7.51 -7.39
N ALA A 183 19.62 -7.85 -8.67
CA ALA A 183 19.78 -6.88 -9.76
C ALA A 183 18.85 -5.66 -9.60
N GLU A 184 17.63 -5.87 -9.11
CA GLU A 184 16.64 -4.80 -8.93
C GLU A 184 16.92 -3.93 -7.66
N ILE A 185 17.49 -4.51 -6.60
CA ILE A 185 17.79 -3.77 -5.36
C ILE A 185 19.20 -3.18 -5.33
N ALA A 186 20.14 -3.71 -6.12
CA ALA A 186 21.53 -3.28 -6.11
C ALA A 186 21.71 -1.75 -6.26
N PRO A 187 20.93 -1.04 -7.10
CA PRO A 187 21.06 0.42 -7.21
C PRO A 187 20.72 1.19 -5.92
N CYS A 188 20.05 0.56 -4.94
CA CYS A 188 19.80 1.19 -3.64
C CYS A 188 21.06 1.35 -2.81
N PHE A 189 22.11 0.57 -3.08
CA PHE A 189 23.31 0.47 -2.27
C PHE A 189 24.43 1.34 -2.84
N ALA A 190 24.35 2.64 -2.54
CA ALA A 190 25.40 3.58 -2.90
C ALA A 190 26.49 3.63 -1.80
N ASP A 191 27.76 3.57 -2.21
CA ASP A 191 28.93 3.78 -1.38
C ASP A 191 29.74 4.94 -1.96
N GLY A 192 30.15 5.92 -1.17
CA GLY A 192 30.86 7.09 -1.67
C GLY A 192 31.30 8.04 -0.56
N GLU A 193 31.82 9.20 -0.94
CA GLU A 193 32.22 10.25 0.02
C GLU A 193 31.04 10.60 0.93
N GLY A 194 31.20 10.41 2.24
CA GLY A 194 30.16 10.62 3.25
C GLY A 194 29.49 9.36 3.76
N GLY A 195 29.84 8.16 3.23
CA GLY A 195 29.37 6.88 3.76
C GLY A 195 28.51 6.05 2.79
N ARG A 196 27.84 5.05 3.35
CA ARG A 196 27.01 4.09 2.63
C ARG A 196 25.53 4.36 2.85
N THR A 197 24.67 3.95 1.90
CA THR A 197 23.21 3.88 2.13
C THR A 197 22.96 3.07 3.40
N ASP A 198 22.26 3.64 4.38
CA ASP A 198 21.92 2.99 5.65
C ASP A 198 20.42 2.83 5.86
N VAL A 199 19.60 3.47 5.02
CA VAL A 199 18.14 3.35 5.06
C VAL A 199 17.59 3.19 3.65
N VAL A 200 16.67 2.23 3.46
CA VAL A 200 15.94 1.99 2.21
C VAL A 200 14.44 2.05 2.48
N VAL A 201 13.73 2.92 1.79
CA VAL A 201 12.27 3.05 1.86
C VAL A 201 11.64 2.08 0.87
N LEU A 202 10.70 1.25 1.34
CA LEU A 202 9.89 0.36 0.51
C LEU A 202 8.65 1.12 0.04
N ALA A 203 8.74 1.76 -1.13
CA ALA A 203 7.67 2.60 -1.68
C ALA A 203 6.83 1.87 -2.75
N CYS A 204 6.57 0.60 -2.51
CA CYS A 204 5.61 -0.23 -3.23
C CYS A 204 5.07 -1.30 -2.27
N THR A 205 3.78 -1.54 -2.30
CA THR A 205 3.08 -2.50 -1.43
C THR A 205 3.54 -3.94 -1.60
N HIS A 206 4.10 -4.28 -2.75
CA HIS A 206 4.62 -5.61 -3.03
C HIS A 206 5.97 -5.89 -2.34
N TYR A 207 6.78 -4.87 -2.12
CA TYR A 207 8.18 -5.08 -1.71
C TYR A 207 8.37 -5.68 -0.32
N PRO A 208 7.54 -5.40 0.68
CA PRO A 208 7.64 -6.09 1.97
C PRO A 208 7.46 -7.62 1.89
N LEU A 209 6.82 -8.15 0.83
CA LEU A 209 6.73 -9.60 0.59
C LEU A 209 8.11 -10.22 0.32
N LEU A 210 9.05 -9.45 -0.20
CA LEU A 210 10.41 -9.87 -0.51
C LEU A 210 11.42 -9.49 0.59
N LEU A 211 10.98 -8.87 1.70
CA LEU A 211 11.88 -8.34 2.73
C LEU A 211 12.90 -9.37 3.26
N PRO A 212 12.55 -10.64 3.56
CA PRO A 212 13.52 -11.63 3.99
C PRO A 212 14.63 -11.88 2.94
N ARG A 213 14.30 -11.78 1.64
CA ARG A 213 15.27 -11.90 0.56
C ARG A 213 16.14 -10.65 0.46
N PHE A 214 15.55 -9.47 0.60
CA PHE A 214 16.30 -8.20 0.59
C PHE A 214 17.35 -8.17 1.70
N GLU A 215 16.97 -8.55 2.92
CA GLU A 215 17.89 -8.62 4.07
C GLU A 215 19.05 -9.57 3.83
N ARG A 216 18.81 -10.72 3.20
CA ARG A 216 19.82 -11.72 2.88
C ARG A 216 20.74 -11.30 1.73
N LEU A 217 20.21 -10.60 0.73
CA LEU A 217 20.94 -10.23 -0.49
C LEU A 217 21.61 -8.87 -0.41
N ALA A 218 21.27 -8.06 0.58
CA ALA A 218 21.89 -6.75 0.79
C ALA A 218 23.42 -6.89 1.03
N PRO A 219 24.26 -6.09 0.35
CA PRO A 219 25.72 -6.16 0.49
C PRO A 219 26.22 -5.70 1.87
N TRP A 220 25.40 -4.99 2.63
CA TRP A 220 25.59 -4.60 4.02
C TRP A 220 24.23 -4.34 4.69
N PRO A 221 24.17 -4.39 6.03
CA PRO A 221 22.94 -4.12 6.76
C PRO A 221 22.42 -2.70 6.52
N VAL A 222 21.12 -2.58 6.24
CA VAL A 222 20.38 -1.32 6.13
C VAL A 222 19.08 -1.40 6.92
N THR A 223 18.53 -0.25 7.28
CA THR A 223 17.17 -0.18 7.82
C THR A 223 16.16 -0.12 6.67
N TRP A 224 15.32 -1.14 6.54
CA TRP A 224 14.20 -1.16 5.60
C TRP A 224 13.00 -0.46 6.24
N VAL A 225 12.45 0.54 5.56
CA VAL A 225 11.31 1.32 6.06
C VAL A 225 10.06 0.95 5.29
N ASP A 226 9.17 0.19 5.95
CA ASP A 226 7.84 -0.14 5.46
C ASP A 226 6.82 0.90 5.98
N PRO A 227 6.01 1.54 5.11
CA PRO A 227 4.99 2.49 5.52
C PRO A 227 3.75 1.84 6.14
N ALA A 228 3.50 0.54 5.97
CA ALA A 228 2.27 -0.13 6.39
C ALA A 228 1.92 0.06 7.88
N PRO A 229 2.86 -0.04 8.84
CA PRO A 229 2.55 0.24 10.25
C PRO A 229 2.13 1.69 10.51
N ALA A 230 2.64 2.66 9.73
CA ALA A 230 2.26 4.06 9.87
C ALA A 230 0.84 4.31 9.31
N ILE A 231 0.48 3.63 8.25
CA ILE A 231 -0.87 3.65 7.68
C ILE A 231 -1.88 3.10 8.70
N ALA A 232 -1.56 1.95 9.29
CA ALA A 232 -2.42 1.35 10.32
C ALA A 232 -2.62 2.28 11.53
N ARG A 233 -1.55 2.92 12.02
CA ARG A 233 -1.66 3.94 13.08
C ARG A 233 -2.57 5.11 12.66
N ARG A 234 -2.49 5.56 11.39
CA ARG A 234 -3.36 6.64 10.90
C ARG A 234 -4.83 6.24 10.88
N VAL A 235 -5.14 5.02 10.50
CA VAL A 235 -6.51 4.48 10.55
C VAL A 235 -7.04 4.46 12.00
N VAL A 236 -6.23 3.97 12.94
CA VAL A 236 -6.59 4.01 14.37
C VAL A 236 -6.84 5.44 14.86
N GLN A 237 -6.02 6.42 14.45
CA GLN A 237 -6.24 7.82 14.79
C GLN A 237 -7.57 8.38 14.29
N LEU A 238 -8.02 7.93 13.09
CA LEU A 238 -9.26 8.41 12.48
C LEU A 238 -10.51 7.73 13.05
N LEU A 239 -10.43 6.43 13.31
CA LEU A 239 -11.57 5.62 13.76
C LEU A 239 -11.64 5.47 15.31
N GLY A 240 -10.62 5.95 16.04
CA GLY A 240 -10.48 5.71 17.47
C GLY A 240 -9.78 4.37 17.79
N ALA A 241 -9.62 4.09 19.09
CA ALA A 241 -9.07 2.83 19.56
C ALA A 241 -10.01 1.65 19.20
N PRO A 242 -9.47 0.43 18.96
CA PRO A 242 -10.30 -0.74 18.71
C PRO A 242 -11.20 -1.01 19.93
N ALA A 243 -12.42 -1.49 19.64
CA ALA A 243 -13.35 -1.92 20.68
C ALA A 243 -12.81 -3.18 21.38
N ASP A 244 -13.13 -3.34 22.67
CA ASP A 244 -12.80 -4.57 23.38
C ASP A 244 -13.74 -5.71 22.94
N LEU A 245 -13.19 -6.61 22.12
CA LEU A 245 -13.93 -7.72 21.50
C LEU A 245 -14.32 -8.85 22.48
N ARG A 246 -13.94 -8.74 23.75
CA ARG A 246 -14.20 -9.77 24.74
C ARG A 246 -15.64 -9.75 25.31
N ALA A 247 -16.41 -8.72 24.96
CA ALA A 247 -17.73 -8.48 25.55
C ALA A 247 -18.88 -9.24 24.86
N ASP A 248 -18.77 -9.53 23.55
CA ASP A 248 -19.88 -10.12 22.79
C ASP A 248 -19.41 -11.40 22.08
N GLY A 249 -19.78 -12.55 22.63
CA GLY A 249 -19.51 -13.87 22.09
C GLY A 249 -20.35 -14.22 20.83
N GLU A 250 -20.63 -13.27 19.98
CA GLU A 250 -21.30 -13.52 18.70
C GLU A 250 -20.29 -14.08 17.70
N ASP A 251 -20.62 -15.25 17.16
CA ASP A 251 -19.92 -15.88 16.03
C ASP A 251 -19.79 -14.84 14.89
N ARG A 252 -18.57 -14.40 14.63
CA ARG A 252 -18.29 -13.45 13.52
C ARG A 252 -18.42 -14.17 12.20
N GLU A 253 -19.65 -14.34 11.71
CA GLU A 253 -19.91 -14.80 10.34
C GLU A 253 -19.41 -13.83 9.25
N ASP A 254 -18.99 -12.61 9.61
CA ASP A 254 -18.44 -11.61 8.70
C ASP A 254 -16.92 -11.80 8.51
N GLU A 255 -16.54 -12.91 7.88
CA GLU A 255 -15.18 -13.11 7.37
C GLU A 255 -14.81 -11.97 6.41
N ALA A 256 -13.55 -11.50 6.50
CA ALA A 256 -13.04 -10.49 5.60
C ALA A 256 -13.16 -10.96 4.13
N LEU A 257 -13.64 -10.05 3.28
CA LEU A 257 -13.92 -10.32 1.88
C LEU A 257 -12.78 -9.81 0.99
N ALA A 258 -12.27 -10.65 0.10
CA ALA A 258 -11.40 -10.22 -1.01
C ALA A 258 -12.22 -10.07 -2.30
N VAL A 259 -12.16 -8.90 -2.93
CA VAL A 259 -12.82 -8.56 -4.18
C VAL A 259 -11.79 -8.36 -5.28
N PHE A 260 -12.00 -8.98 -6.43
CA PHE A 260 -11.15 -8.83 -7.62
C PHE A 260 -11.97 -8.27 -8.78
N THR A 261 -11.42 -7.26 -9.48
CA THR A 261 -12.11 -6.62 -10.61
C THR A 261 -11.96 -7.37 -11.93
N GLY A 262 -10.94 -8.21 -12.07
CA GLY A 262 -10.69 -9.05 -13.25
C GLY A 262 -10.91 -10.52 -12.98
N GLY A 263 -10.33 -11.02 -11.91
CA GLY A 263 -10.46 -12.41 -11.45
C GLY A 263 -9.60 -13.43 -12.19
N ALA A 264 -8.94 -13.07 -13.30
CA ALA A 264 -8.10 -14.00 -14.07
C ALA A 264 -6.91 -14.55 -13.27
N GLY A 265 -6.40 -13.77 -12.32
CA GLY A 265 -5.28 -14.14 -11.43
C GLY A 265 -5.69 -14.89 -10.17
N VAL A 266 -6.97 -15.15 -9.94
CA VAL A 266 -7.47 -15.79 -8.70
C VAL A 266 -7.26 -17.31 -8.77
N THR A 267 -6.02 -17.71 -8.57
CA THR A 267 -5.58 -19.12 -8.56
C THR A 267 -5.70 -19.73 -7.17
N GLU A 268 -5.57 -21.08 -7.09
CA GLU A 268 -5.57 -21.78 -5.80
C GLU A 268 -4.42 -21.36 -4.86
N PRO A 269 -3.17 -21.14 -5.33
CA PRO A 269 -2.13 -20.57 -4.49
C PRO A 269 -2.50 -19.19 -3.91
N LEU A 270 -3.14 -18.31 -4.71
CA LEU A 270 -3.61 -17.02 -4.21
C LEU A 270 -4.71 -17.18 -3.16
N ARG A 271 -5.68 -18.07 -3.39
CA ARG A 271 -6.74 -18.33 -2.39
C ARG A 271 -6.16 -18.79 -1.05
N ARG A 272 -5.16 -19.67 -1.08
CA ARG A 272 -4.44 -20.09 0.13
C ARG A 272 -3.72 -18.92 0.81
N ALA A 273 -3.05 -18.06 0.04
CA ALA A 273 -2.34 -16.90 0.57
C ALA A 273 -3.30 -15.87 1.19
N LEU A 274 -4.49 -15.70 0.61
CA LEU A 274 -5.57 -14.88 1.14
C LEU A 274 -6.14 -15.48 2.43
N GLY A 275 -6.49 -16.77 2.42
CA GLY A 275 -7.03 -17.47 3.58
C GLY A 275 -6.08 -17.46 4.78
N ALA A 276 -4.77 -17.61 4.55
CA ALA A 276 -3.75 -17.50 5.60
C ALA A 276 -3.69 -16.10 6.26
N ARG A 277 -4.31 -15.08 5.65
CA ARG A 277 -4.44 -13.71 6.17
C ARG A 277 -5.85 -13.38 6.67
N GLY A 278 -6.75 -14.37 6.74
CA GLY A 278 -8.14 -14.16 7.16
C GLY A 278 -9.10 -13.70 6.07
N LEU A 279 -8.66 -13.69 4.79
CA LEU A 279 -9.47 -13.35 3.61
C LEU A 279 -9.99 -14.64 2.95
N ALA A 280 -10.78 -15.43 3.66
CA ALA A 280 -11.26 -16.72 3.17
C ALA A 280 -12.34 -16.60 2.08
N ARG A 281 -13.14 -15.51 2.14
CA ARG A 281 -14.17 -15.22 1.12
C ARG A 281 -13.57 -14.44 -0.04
N VAL A 282 -13.77 -14.93 -1.27
CA VAL A 282 -13.28 -14.28 -2.50
C VAL A 282 -14.44 -14.08 -3.47
N ALA A 283 -14.64 -12.85 -3.91
CA ALA A 283 -15.63 -12.47 -4.92
C ALA A 283 -14.95 -11.85 -6.15
N ILE A 284 -15.55 -12.04 -7.31
CA ILE A 284 -15.16 -11.36 -8.54
C ILE A 284 -16.26 -10.35 -8.87
N GLU A 285 -15.92 -9.08 -8.83
CA GLU A 285 -16.78 -7.97 -9.22
C GLU A 285 -16.24 -7.39 -10.52
N SER A 286 -16.61 -7.98 -11.64
CA SER A 286 -16.04 -7.64 -12.95
C SER A 286 -16.18 -6.15 -13.28
N MET A 287 -15.04 -5.50 -13.44
CA MET A 287 -14.89 -4.10 -13.82
C MET A 287 -13.79 -4.00 -14.88
N PRO A 288 -14.05 -4.46 -16.12
CA PRO A 288 -13.06 -4.45 -17.19
C PRO A 288 -12.59 -3.02 -17.47
N LEU A 289 -11.34 -2.87 -17.97
CA LEU A 289 -10.90 -1.59 -18.54
C LEU A 289 -11.85 -1.23 -19.70
N ALA A 290 -12.22 0.03 -19.80
CA ALA A 290 -12.90 0.52 -21.01
C ALA A 290 -12.00 0.21 -22.21
N GLN A 291 -12.55 -0.42 -23.23
CA GLN A 291 -11.81 -0.56 -24.50
C GLN A 291 -11.64 0.83 -25.09
N ALA A 292 -10.39 1.23 -25.34
CA ALA A 292 -10.02 2.50 -25.96
C ALA A 292 -10.48 2.52 -27.42
#